data_ac0b247c6ea49b457b9fe5f43fa538f0
#
_entry.id   ac0b247c6ea49b457b9fe5f43fa538f0
#
_cell.length_a   1.000
_cell.length_b   1.000
_cell.length_c   1.000
_cell.angle_alpha   90.00
_cell.angle_beta   90.00
_cell.angle_gamma   90.00
#
_symmetry.space_group_name_H-M   'P 1'
#
loop_
_entity.id
_entity.type
_entity.pdbx_description
1 polymer ?
#
loop_
_entity_poly.entity_id
_entity_poly.type
_entity_poly.pdbx_seq_one_letter_code
_entity_poly.pdbx_strand_id
1 'polypeptide(L)'
;MARAYADAVKALLASTRTQTRDVAAIGAHGQTIRHRPERGFTWQLNHPTLLVELTGIAVVADFRSRDVAAGGQGAPLVPAFHAAVFQDDEPRAVINIGGIANVTLLPAKGSPEPVRGFDTGPGNTLLDAWCERHTGRPYDASGQWGATGEVDTALLVDLLA
;
A
#
# COMPACT_ATOMS: atom_id res chain seq x y z
N MET A 1 -12.84 13.56 3.49
CA MET A 1 -12.39 12.34 2.81
C MET A 1 -13.36 11.84 1.74
N ALA A 2 -14.62 11.48 2.03
CA ALA A 2 -15.57 10.96 1.02
C ALA A 2 -15.75 11.88 -0.20
N ARG A 3 -15.82 13.20 -0.02
CA ARG A 3 -15.88 14.16 -1.15
C ARG A 3 -14.63 14.12 -2.01
N ALA A 4 -13.43 14.08 -1.41
CA ALA A 4 -12.17 13.96 -2.16
C ALA A 4 -12.10 12.65 -2.96
N TYR A 5 -12.58 11.54 -2.38
CA TYR A 5 -12.69 10.28 -3.11
C TYR A 5 -13.68 10.37 -4.27
N ALA A 6 -14.85 10.97 -4.03
CA ALA A 6 -15.85 11.16 -5.09
C ALA A 6 -15.31 12.03 -6.24
N ASP A 7 -14.57 13.09 -5.94
CA ASP A 7 -13.96 13.96 -6.95
C ASP A 7 -12.90 13.22 -7.76
N ALA A 8 -12.06 12.40 -7.08
CA ALA A 8 -11.08 11.56 -7.77
C ALA A 8 -11.74 10.51 -8.69
N VAL A 9 -12.80 9.85 -8.21
CA VAL A 9 -13.58 8.90 -9.01
C VAL A 9 -14.16 9.59 -10.25
N LYS A 10 -14.80 10.74 -10.09
CA LYS A 10 -15.38 11.51 -11.21
C LYS A 10 -14.31 11.91 -12.23
N ALA A 11 -13.16 12.39 -11.76
CA ALA A 11 -12.05 12.74 -12.63
C ALA A 11 -11.51 11.52 -13.41
N LEU A 12 -11.37 10.37 -12.74
CA LEU A 12 -10.94 9.13 -13.38
C LEU A 12 -11.94 8.66 -14.44
N LEU A 13 -13.23 8.62 -14.13
CA LEU A 13 -14.28 8.22 -15.05
C LEU A 13 -14.30 9.14 -16.29
N ALA A 14 -14.15 10.43 -16.08
CA ALA A 14 -14.10 11.41 -17.17
C ALA A 14 -12.86 11.20 -18.07
N SER A 15 -11.68 10.98 -17.47
CA SER A 15 -10.42 10.79 -18.20
C SER A 15 -10.40 9.50 -19.01
N THR A 16 -11.03 8.44 -18.50
CA THR A 16 -11.10 7.13 -19.16
C THR A 16 -12.34 6.96 -20.03
N ARG A 17 -13.25 7.94 -20.04
CA ARG A 17 -14.56 7.85 -20.69
C ARG A 17 -15.39 6.65 -20.23
N THR A 18 -15.18 6.19 -19.00
CA THR A 18 -15.91 5.07 -18.39
C THR A 18 -17.21 5.60 -17.78
N GLN A 19 -18.29 4.86 -17.94
CA GLN A 19 -19.57 5.23 -17.32
C GLN A 19 -19.68 4.61 -15.92
N THR A 20 -20.39 5.28 -15.02
CA THR A 20 -20.64 4.80 -13.65
C THR A 20 -21.19 3.36 -13.61
N ARG A 21 -22.08 3.01 -14.55
CA ARG A 21 -22.67 1.67 -14.63
C ARG A 21 -21.67 0.56 -15.01
N ASP A 22 -20.52 0.92 -15.58
CA ASP A 22 -19.49 -0.04 -16.01
C ASP A 22 -18.50 -0.35 -14.89
N VAL A 23 -18.64 0.32 -13.71
CA VAL A 23 -17.81 0.10 -12.53
C VAL A 23 -18.54 -0.77 -11.54
N ALA A 24 -18.01 -1.93 -11.25
CA ALA A 24 -18.61 -2.88 -10.31
C ALA A 24 -18.62 -2.34 -8.87
N ALA A 25 -17.52 -1.76 -8.41
CA ALA A 25 -17.42 -1.20 -7.07
C ALA A 25 -16.19 -0.27 -6.94
N ILE A 26 -16.20 0.57 -5.91
CA ILE A 26 -15.07 1.37 -5.45
C ILE A 26 -14.49 0.69 -4.21
N GLY A 27 -13.21 0.36 -4.21
CA GLY A 27 -12.47 -0.01 -3.00
C GLY A 27 -12.01 1.25 -2.27
N ALA A 28 -12.52 1.52 -1.07
CA ALA A 28 -12.21 2.71 -0.30
C ALA A 28 -11.58 2.36 1.05
N HIS A 29 -10.25 2.40 1.12
CA HIS A 29 -9.51 2.09 2.35
C HIS A 29 -9.75 3.11 3.47
N GLY A 30 -9.89 4.39 3.14
CA GLY A 30 -9.87 5.46 4.12
C GLY A 30 -8.45 5.82 4.58
N GLN A 31 -8.37 6.68 5.60
CA GLN A 31 -7.10 7.06 6.23
C GLN A 31 -7.01 6.42 7.61
N THR A 32 -5.98 5.64 7.86
CA THR A 32 -5.75 5.05 9.17
C THR A 32 -5.47 6.14 10.19
N ILE A 33 -6.33 6.23 11.20
CA ILE A 33 -6.21 7.16 12.33
C ILE A 33 -5.54 6.46 13.50
N ARG A 34 -5.94 5.21 13.76
CA ARG A 34 -5.36 4.42 14.84
C ARG A 34 -5.40 2.94 14.50
N HIS A 35 -4.27 2.28 14.73
CA HIS A 35 -4.11 0.86 14.46
C HIS A 35 -3.50 0.21 15.71
N ARG A 36 -4.27 -0.66 16.35
CA ARG A 36 -3.92 -1.35 17.61
C ARG A 36 -4.45 -2.77 17.58
N PRO A 37 -3.92 -3.63 16.70
CA PRO A 37 -4.36 -5.02 16.57
C PRO A 37 -4.19 -5.80 17.88
N GLU A 38 -3.15 -5.47 18.68
CA GLU A 38 -2.93 -6.05 20.00
C GLU A 38 -4.03 -5.72 21.02
N ARG A 39 -4.87 -4.72 20.70
CA ARG A 39 -6.06 -4.34 21.48
C ARG A 39 -7.36 -4.70 20.78
N GLY A 40 -7.29 -5.44 19.68
CA GLY A 40 -8.45 -5.91 18.93
C GLY A 40 -9.13 -4.85 18.08
N PHE A 41 -8.47 -3.73 17.74
CA PHE A 41 -9.10 -2.71 16.91
C PHE A 41 -8.15 -2.04 15.92
N THR A 42 -8.75 -1.56 14.85
CA THR A 42 -8.15 -0.68 13.85
C THR A 42 -9.20 0.35 13.42
N TRP A 43 -8.79 1.56 13.14
CA TRP A 43 -9.72 2.61 12.75
C TRP A 43 -9.20 3.40 11.55
N GLN A 44 -9.99 3.33 10.47
CA GLN A 44 -9.78 4.11 9.26
C GLN A 44 -10.89 5.15 9.12
N LEU A 45 -10.51 6.43 9.01
CA LEU A 45 -11.45 7.48 8.70
C LEU A 45 -11.98 7.29 7.28
N ASN A 46 -13.27 7.02 7.19
CA ASN A 46 -13.97 6.85 5.93
C ASN A 46 -15.47 7.19 6.11
N HIS A 47 -16.17 7.39 5.02
CA HIS A 47 -17.62 7.51 5.00
C HIS A 47 -18.18 6.85 3.74
N PRO A 48 -18.22 5.52 3.71
CA PRO A 48 -18.60 4.75 2.51
C PRO A 48 -19.99 5.10 2.00
N THR A 49 -20.98 5.25 2.90
CA THR A 49 -22.35 5.59 2.54
C THR A 49 -22.42 6.92 1.79
N LEU A 50 -21.72 7.95 2.27
CA LEU A 50 -21.68 9.24 1.56
C LEU A 50 -20.97 9.10 0.20
N LEU A 51 -19.95 8.25 0.08
CA LEU A 51 -19.28 8.00 -1.19
C LEU A 51 -20.21 7.34 -2.20
N VAL A 52 -21.04 6.38 -1.77
CA VAL A 52 -22.11 5.80 -2.61
C VAL A 52 -23.07 6.88 -3.08
N GLU A 53 -23.58 7.71 -2.19
CA GLU A 53 -24.51 8.81 -2.55
C GLU A 53 -23.90 9.79 -3.56
N LEU A 54 -22.61 10.10 -3.44
CA LEU A 54 -21.93 11.06 -4.32
C LEU A 54 -21.57 10.50 -5.69
N THR A 55 -21.44 9.16 -5.80
CA THR A 55 -20.95 8.50 -7.03
C THR A 55 -21.96 7.59 -7.70
N GLY A 56 -22.95 7.09 -6.97
CA GLY A 56 -23.88 6.06 -7.44
C GLY A 56 -23.24 4.67 -7.64
N ILE A 57 -22.01 4.46 -7.15
CA ILE A 57 -21.27 3.21 -7.30
C ILE A 57 -21.21 2.50 -5.95
N ALA A 58 -21.35 1.16 -5.95
CA ALA A 58 -21.15 0.36 -4.74
C ALA A 58 -19.75 0.60 -4.15
N VAL A 59 -19.65 0.61 -2.80
CA VAL A 59 -18.38 0.85 -2.11
C VAL A 59 -18.05 -0.34 -1.22
N VAL A 60 -16.85 -0.86 -1.37
CA VAL A 60 -16.24 -1.85 -0.48
C VAL A 60 -15.24 -1.11 0.42
N ALA A 61 -15.41 -1.23 1.73
CA ALA A 61 -14.62 -0.52 2.72
C ALA A 61 -14.37 -1.40 3.95
N ASP A 62 -13.63 -0.85 4.93
CA ASP A 62 -13.30 -1.52 6.19
C ASP A 62 -12.59 -2.88 5.99
N PHE A 63 -11.53 -2.85 5.21
CA PHE A 63 -10.78 -4.06 4.85
C PHE A 63 -10.07 -4.73 6.03
N ARG A 64 -9.74 -3.99 7.09
CA ARG A 64 -8.86 -4.44 8.17
C ARG A 64 -9.57 -5.00 9.39
N SER A 65 -10.77 -4.51 9.68
CA SER A 65 -11.48 -4.85 10.93
C SER A 65 -11.79 -6.33 11.05
N ARG A 66 -12.13 -6.99 9.94
CA ARG A 66 -12.42 -8.43 9.96
C ARG A 66 -11.19 -9.27 10.29
N ASP A 67 -10.03 -8.93 9.74
CA ASP A 67 -8.77 -9.62 10.02
C ASP A 67 -8.37 -9.46 11.49
N VAL A 68 -8.44 -8.24 12.01
CA VAL A 68 -8.16 -7.94 13.42
C VAL A 68 -9.14 -8.68 14.34
N ALA A 69 -10.44 -8.71 14.02
CA ALA A 69 -11.44 -9.44 14.78
C ALA A 69 -11.22 -10.97 14.77
N ALA A 70 -10.60 -11.49 13.72
CA ALA A 70 -10.21 -12.89 13.63
C ALA A 70 -8.85 -13.20 14.32
N GLY A 71 -8.25 -12.22 14.99
CA GLY A 71 -6.96 -12.37 15.69
C GLY A 71 -5.74 -12.05 14.82
N GLY A 72 -5.95 -11.56 13.60
CA GLY A 72 -4.90 -11.10 12.70
C GLY A 72 -4.42 -9.69 13.04
N GLN A 73 -3.40 -9.23 12.31
CA GLN A 73 -2.80 -7.92 12.52
C GLN A 73 -3.43 -6.80 11.69
N GLY A 74 -4.29 -7.13 10.73
CA GLY A 74 -4.94 -6.17 9.85
C GLY A 74 -4.01 -5.47 8.84
N ALA A 75 -2.72 -5.78 8.87
CA ALA A 75 -1.71 -5.28 7.95
C ALA A 75 -0.47 -6.20 7.98
N PRO A 76 0.22 -6.43 6.84
CA PRO A 76 -0.29 -6.16 5.50
C PRO A 76 -1.43 -7.12 5.09
N LEU A 77 -2.40 -6.65 4.29
CA LEU A 77 -3.47 -7.50 3.72
C LEU A 77 -3.20 -7.90 2.26
N VAL A 78 -2.26 -7.24 1.63
CA VAL A 78 -1.90 -7.48 0.23
C VAL A 78 -1.37 -8.89 -0.08
N PRO A 79 -0.80 -9.67 0.88
CA PRO A 79 -0.34 -11.02 0.60
C PRO A 79 -1.40 -11.95 0.00
N ALA A 80 -2.66 -11.81 0.41
CA ALA A 80 -3.77 -12.60 -0.15
C ALA A 80 -4.01 -12.27 -1.64
N PHE A 81 -3.91 -10.99 -2.01
CA PHE A 81 -3.99 -10.55 -3.40
C PHE A 81 -2.77 -11.02 -4.20
N HIS A 82 -1.58 -10.88 -3.66
CA HIS A 82 -0.36 -11.34 -4.32
C HIS A 82 -0.40 -12.85 -4.58
N ALA A 83 -0.90 -13.64 -3.64
CA ALA A 83 -1.08 -15.08 -3.84
C ALA A 83 -2.04 -15.36 -5.00
N ALA A 84 -3.18 -14.68 -5.06
CA ALA A 84 -4.17 -14.90 -6.11
C ALA A 84 -3.68 -14.53 -7.52
N VAL A 85 -2.77 -13.54 -7.62
CA VAL A 85 -2.36 -12.96 -8.92
C VAL A 85 -0.96 -13.45 -9.36
N PHE A 86 -0.03 -13.63 -8.43
CA PHE A 86 1.38 -13.82 -8.74
C PHE A 86 1.94 -15.19 -8.33
N GLN A 87 1.20 -16.01 -7.57
CA GLN A 87 1.67 -17.35 -7.21
C GLN A 87 1.80 -18.23 -8.44
N ASP A 88 2.91 -18.99 -8.55
CA ASP A 88 3.24 -19.83 -9.69
C ASP A 88 3.86 -21.16 -9.23
N ASP A 89 4.28 -21.98 -10.18
CA ASP A 89 4.92 -23.26 -9.91
C ASP A 89 6.30 -23.11 -9.25
N GLU A 90 6.89 -21.92 -9.34
CA GLU A 90 8.12 -21.57 -8.62
C GLU A 90 7.83 -20.59 -7.47
N PRO A 91 8.61 -20.63 -6.36
CA PRO A 91 8.48 -19.66 -5.30
C PRO A 91 8.86 -18.26 -5.79
N ARG A 92 8.11 -17.25 -5.32
CA ARG A 92 8.31 -15.85 -5.70
C ARG A 92 8.33 -14.94 -4.48
N ALA A 93 9.03 -13.82 -4.60
CA ALA A 93 8.95 -12.71 -3.68
C ALA A 93 8.37 -11.48 -4.41
N VAL A 94 7.32 -10.90 -3.85
CA VAL A 94 6.77 -9.62 -4.32
C VAL A 94 7.21 -8.54 -3.36
N ILE A 95 7.97 -7.58 -3.86
CA ILE A 95 8.55 -6.49 -3.07
C ILE A 95 7.83 -5.19 -3.44
N ASN A 96 7.35 -4.48 -2.44
CA ASN A 96 6.79 -3.14 -2.58
C ASN A 96 7.65 -2.15 -1.80
N ILE A 97 8.14 -1.11 -2.49
CA ILE A 97 8.97 -0.05 -1.91
C ILE A 97 8.17 1.24 -1.96
N GLY A 98 7.45 1.53 -0.86
CA GLY A 98 6.79 2.80 -0.60
C GLY A 98 7.53 3.58 0.47
N GLY A 99 6.85 4.39 1.26
CA GLY A 99 7.43 5.04 2.44
C GLY A 99 8.02 4.02 3.41
N ILE A 100 7.29 2.94 3.66
CA ILE A 100 7.73 1.69 4.29
C ILE A 100 7.78 0.63 3.21
N ALA A 101 8.83 -0.18 3.19
CA ALA A 101 8.95 -1.31 2.29
C ALA A 101 8.35 -2.58 2.92
N ASN A 102 7.73 -3.42 2.10
CA ASN A 102 7.21 -4.71 2.53
C ASN A 102 7.50 -5.79 1.48
N VAL A 103 7.48 -7.03 1.92
CA VAL A 103 7.67 -8.20 1.07
C VAL A 103 6.55 -9.19 1.29
N THR A 104 6.14 -9.86 0.23
CA THR A 104 5.31 -11.05 0.27
C THR A 104 6.08 -12.23 -0.30
N LEU A 105 6.22 -13.27 0.50
CA LEU A 105 6.84 -14.53 0.10
C LEU A 105 5.73 -15.48 -0.34
N LEU A 106 5.77 -15.86 -1.60
CA LEU A 106 4.83 -16.77 -2.24
C LEU A 106 5.53 -18.11 -2.45
N PRO A 107 5.16 -19.16 -1.70
CA PRO A 107 5.64 -20.51 -2.02
C PRO A 107 5.08 -20.97 -3.36
N ALA A 108 5.70 -21.98 -3.96
CA ALA A 108 5.19 -22.62 -5.17
C ALA A 108 3.76 -23.12 -4.98
N LYS A 109 2.98 -23.15 -6.05
CA LYS A 109 1.61 -23.73 -6.02
C LYS A 109 1.67 -25.17 -5.53
N GLY A 110 0.76 -25.51 -4.61
CA GLY A 110 0.72 -26.84 -4.01
C GLY A 110 1.72 -27.09 -2.87
N SER A 111 2.60 -26.13 -2.57
CA SER A 111 3.47 -26.19 -1.40
C SER A 111 2.64 -26.15 -0.10
N PRO A 112 3.02 -26.89 0.94
CA PRO A 112 2.39 -26.80 2.26
C PRO A 112 2.80 -25.53 3.04
N GLU A 113 3.77 -24.78 2.54
CA GLU A 113 4.22 -23.56 3.20
C GLU A 113 3.18 -22.44 3.10
N PRO A 114 2.96 -21.67 4.19
CA PRO A 114 2.03 -20.56 4.15
C PRO A 114 2.61 -19.37 3.37
N VAL A 115 1.74 -18.63 2.71
CA VAL A 115 2.06 -17.29 2.20
C VAL A 115 2.36 -16.39 3.41
N ARG A 116 3.46 -15.65 3.33
CA ARG A 116 3.89 -14.72 4.38
C ARG A 116 4.06 -13.32 3.81
N GLY A 117 3.72 -12.31 4.60
CA GLY A 117 3.97 -10.92 4.26
C GLY A 117 4.27 -10.11 5.50
N PHE A 118 5.26 -9.23 5.40
CA PHE A 118 5.70 -8.38 6.51
C PHE A 118 6.41 -7.12 5.99
N ASP A 119 6.44 -6.10 6.84
CA ASP A 119 7.21 -4.88 6.59
C ASP A 119 8.69 -5.16 6.83
N THR A 120 9.54 -4.69 5.90
CA THR A 120 10.99 -4.90 5.97
C THR A 120 11.74 -3.71 6.57
N GLY A 121 11.08 -2.55 6.65
CA GLY A 121 11.65 -1.33 7.20
C GLY A 121 11.38 -0.10 6.34
N PRO A 122 12.08 1.01 6.61
CA PRO A 122 11.94 2.23 5.82
C PRO A 122 12.29 1.99 4.36
N GLY A 123 11.46 2.52 3.46
CA GLY A 123 11.75 2.64 2.04
C GLY A 123 12.05 4.08 1.67
N ASN A 124 11.20 4.68 0.85
CA ASN A 124 11.37 6.05 0.38
C ASN A 124 11.34 7.12 1.49
N THR A 125 10.76 6.83 2.65
CA THR A 125 10.64 7.81 3.74
C THR A 125 11.99 8.42 4.14
N LEU A 126 13.04 7.60 4.21
CA LEU A 126 14.38 8.11 4.56
C LEU A 126 15.00 8.89 3.40
N LEU A 127 14.80 8.44 2.16
CA LEU A 127 15.30 9.13 0.97
C LEU A 127 14.64 10.49 0.82
N ASP A 128 13.33 10.56 1.00
CA ASP A 128 12.56 11.79 0.91
C ASP A 128 12.95 12.78 2.01
N ALA A 129 13.05 12.32 3.26
CA ALA A 129 13.50 13.14 4.37
C ALA A 129 14.93 13.66 4.18
N TRP A 130 15.81 12.84 3.61
CA TRP A 130 17.19 13.24 3.30
C TRP A 130 17.22 14.29 2.18
N CYS A 131 16.45 14.08 1.12
CA CYS A 131 16.29 15.02 0.02
C CYS A 131 15.74 16.37 0.52
N GLU A 132 14.67 16.36 1.32
CA GLU A 132 14.07 17.55 1.88
C GLU A 132 15.07 18.33 2.74
N ARG A 133 15.80 17.64 3.60
CA ARG A 133 16.81 18.24 4.49
C ARG A 133 17.93 18.96 3.72
N HIS A 134 18.37 18.40 2.58
CA HIS A 134 19.55 18.90 1.87
C HIS A 134 19.21 19.78 0.67
N THR A 135 18.02 19.66 0.11
CA THR A 135 17.63 20.40 -1.10
C THR A 135 16.40 21.29 -0.91
N GLY A 136 15.67 21.14 0.21
CA GLY A 136 14.37 21.79 0.45
C GLY A 136 13.24 21.22 -0.42
N ARG A 137 13.47 20.17 -1.19
CA ARG A 137 12.46 19.50 -2.03
C ARG A 137 11.91 18.28 -1.29
N PRO A 138 10.59 18.01 -1.36
CA PRO A 138 9.96 16.94 -0.60
C PRO A 138 10.39 15.52 -1.01
N TYR A 139 10.97 15.36 -2.19
CA TYR A 139 11.53 14.09 -2.70
C TYR A 139 12.48 14.33 -3.86
N ASP A 140 13.28 13.34 -4.21
CA ASP A 140 14.21 13.39 -5.34
C ASP A 140 13.50 12.93 -6.63
N ALA A 141 13.03 13.89 -7.41
CA ALA A 141 12.31 13.62 -8.66
C ALA A 141 13.21 12.89 -9.66
N SER A 142 12.81 11.67 -10.03
CA SER A 142 13.53 10.79 -10.97
C SER A 142 14.98 10.46 -10.54
N GLY A 143 15.30 10.57 -9.26
CA GLY A 143 16.64 10.29 -8.75
C GLY A 143 17.73 11.26 -9.23
N GLN A 144 17.34 12.44 -9.69
CA GLN A 144 18.27 13.40 -10.30
C GLN A 144 19.34 13.91 -9.34
N TRP A 145 18.96 14.12 -8.09
CA TRP A 145 19.92 14.57 -7.07
C TRP A 145 20.82 13.41 -6.65
N GLY A 146 20.27 12.25 -6.39
CA GLY A 146 21.04 11.04 -6.04
C GLY A 146 22.06 10.66 -7.12
N ALA A 147 21.72 10.86 -8.40
CA ALA A 147 22.63 10.60 -9.51
C ALA A 147 23.87 11.52 -9.57
N THR A 148 23.88 12.62 -8.80
CA THR A 148 25.07 13.52 -8.69
C THR A 148 26.05 13.09 -7.62
N GLY A 149 25.68 12.12 -6.77
CA GLY A 149 26.53 11.62 -5.69
C GLY A 149 27.45 10.50 -6.11
N GLU A 150 28.45 10.25 -5.27
CA GLU A 150 29.34 9.09 -5.38
C GLU A 150 29.02 8.10 -4.27
N VAL A 151 29.14 6.80 -4.58
CA VAL A 151 28.88 5.74 -3.59
C VAL A 151 30.03 5.67 -2.59
N ASP A 152 29.73 5.90 -1.32
CA ASP A 152 30.67 5.58 -0.24
C ASP A 152 30.68 4.09 0.02
N THR A 153 31.71 3.40 -0.52
CA THR A 153 31.81 1.95 -0.45
C THR A 153 31.99 1.44 0.99
N ALA A 154 32.66 2.21 1.87
CA ALA A 154 32.84 1.80 3.26
C ALA A 154 31.51 1.82 4.01
N LEU A 155 30.77 2.91 3.88
CA LEU A 155 29.42 3.03 4.45
C LEU A 155 28.47 1.96 3.89
N LEU A 156 28.54 1.66 2.58
CA LEU A 156 27.70 0.62 1.99
C LEU A 156 27.97 -0.76 2.61
N VAL A 157 29.24 -1.10 2.81
CA VAL A 157 29.61 -2.36 3.47
C VAL A 157 29.09 -2.42 4.90
N ASP A 158 29.20 -1.35 5.66
CA ASP A 158 28.71 -1.28 7.05
C ASP A 158 27.18 -1.40 7.13
N LEU A 159 26.47 -0.86 6.15
CA LEU A 159 24.98 -0.96 6.08
C LEU A 159 24.47 -2.34 5.63
N LEU A 160 25.30 -3.15 4.98
CA LEU A 160 24.95 -4.48 4.51
C LEU A 160 25.41 -5.60 5.45
N ALA A 161 26.17 -5.28 6.50
CA ALA A 161 26.65 -6.23 7.51
C ALA A 161 25.57 -6.55 8.56
#